data_3950fe83a116dc82e9f8399016f0a133
#
_entry.id   3950fe83a116dc82e9f8399016f0a133
#
_cell.length_a   1.000
_cell.length_b   1.000
_cell.length_c   1.000
_cell.angle_alpha   90.00
_cell.angle_beta   90.00
_cell.angle_gamma   90.00
#
_symmetry.space_group_name_H-M   'P 1'
#
loop_
_entity.id
_entity.type
_entity.pdbx_description
1 polymer ?
#
loop_
_entity_poly.entity_id
_entity_poly.type
_entity_poly.pdbx_seq_one_letter_code
_entity_poly.pdbx_strand_id
1 'polypeptide(L)'
;MDRPNGQKGDYMKKNFGKQMKRRCLSLALVSALVICTPAADTLGSSGILPQIVQKAKAASGQINDNQKLNSDIIADAALLAYLRDKTGKGDAATVKDLRSANLRNITVPAEVHDLTGLGYALSMTTLDLSLCKAVEINEDEFNGCTALTQVKLPASVTRIDKNAFNGCTSLETIDLSQVDYFGDSAFGGCSKLTNESVGSMKSTVKEMGTAVFSGCKVITEAKVPIITGENAHMVPAQMFNNCEMLENVIFCDDKITGILDQAFAATGALTFGTDKSNKLPSTIESVGQGAFSASKITSIDLKQTKMTWISKNTFMNSQLAEVTLPDVWHKYENDGTEKNFINIADRLGKDEFFGTPWQD
;
A
#
# COMPACT_ATOMS: atom_id res chain seq x y z
N MET A 1 -21.92 42.31 -28.43
CA MET A 1 -20.94 41.66 -29.34
C MET A 1 -20.35 40.48 -28.60
N ASP A 2 -21.00 39.37 -28.80
CA ASP A 2 -20.72 38.11 -28.13
C ASP A 2 -19.53 37.39 -28.73
N ARG A 3 -18.68 36.79 -27.89
CA ARG A 3 -17.71 35.80 -28.37
C ARG A 3 -18.10 34.42 -27.82
N PRO A 4 -18.16 33.38 -28.64
CA PRO A 4 -18.54 32.06 -28.19
C PRO A 4 -17.33 31.33 -27.59
N ASN A 5 -17.50 30.93 -26.34
CA ASN A 5 -16.62 30.02 -25.59
C ASN A 5 -17.26 28.63 -25.67
N GLY A 6 -16.71 27.69 -26.41
CA GLY A 6 -17.29 26.37 -26.46
C GLY A 6 -16.72 25.39 -27.48
N GLN A 7 -15.39 25.16 -27.51
CA GLN A 7 -14.87 24.07 -28.35
C GLN A 7 -13.54 23.43 -27.87
N LYS A 8 -13.05 23.67 -26.66
CA LYS A 8 -11.85 23.00 -26.13
C LYS A 8 -12.09 21.88 -25.10
N GLY A 9 -13.34 21.73 -24.64
CA GLY A 9 -13.69 20.72 -23.62
C GLY A 9 -13.99 19.31 -24.15
N ASP A 10 -14.38 19.18 -25.41
CA ASP A 10 -14.90 17.90 -25.93
C ASP A 10 -13.84 16.99 -26.57
N TYR A 11 -12.69 17.52 -26.95
CA TYR A 11 -11.62 16.69 -27.56
C TYR A 11 -10.84 15.86 -26.52
N MET A 12 -10.70 16.34 -25.29
CA MET A 12 -10.04 15.57 -24.23
C MET A 12 -10.94 14.47 -23.64
N LYS A 13 -12.25 14.69 -23.56
CA LYS A 13 -13.18 13.68 -23.01
C LYS A 13 -13.39 12.46 -23.91
N LYS A 14 -13.26 12.58 -25.22
CA LYS A 14 -13.47 11.47 -26.16
C LYS A 14 -12.29 10.51 -26.29
N ASN A 15 -11.06 10.96 -26.06
CA ASN A 15 -9.89 10.07 -26.09
C ASN A 15 -9.60 9.38 -24.77
N PHE A 16 -9.96 9.97 -23.64
CA PHE A 16 -9.84 9.34 -22.32
C PHE A 16 -10.80 8.15 -22.16
N GLY A 17 -12.01 8.26 -22.68
CA GLY A 17 -13.05 7.22 -22.56
C GLY A 17 -12.81 5.95 -23.39
N LYS A 18 -12.00 5.99 -24.45
CA LYS A 18 -11.70 4.82 -25.29
C LYS A 18 -10.50 4.00 -24.80
N GLN A 19 -9.54 4.61 -24.14
CA GLN A 19 -8.44 3.88 -23.49
C GLN A 19 -8.88 3.23 -22.17
N MET A 20 -9.79 3.86 -21.42
CA MET A 20 -10.28 3.31 -20.16
C MET A 20 -11.18 2.08 -20.33
N LYS A 21 -11.97 1.99 -21.41
CA LYS A 21 -12.87 0.83 -21.63
C LYS A 21 -12.17 -0.47 -22.07
N ARG A 22 -10.91 -0.43 -22.48
CA ARG A 22 -10.14 -1.65 -22.85
C ARG A 22 -9.25 -2.19 -21.72
N ARG A 23 -9.02 -1.42 -20.64
CA ARG A 23 -8.16 -1.81 -19.51
C ARG A 23 -8.92 -2.31 -18.26
N CYS A 24 -10.23 -2.09 -18.15
CA CYS A 24 -11.00 -2.39 -16.94
C CYS A 24 -11.61 -3.79 -16.84
N LEU A 25 -11.52 -4.66 -17.86
CA LEU A 25 -12.21 -5.97 -17.81
C LEU A 25 -11.34 -7.14 -17.31
N SER A 26 -10.03 -6.99 -17.19
CA SER A 26 -9.14 -8.09 -16.78
C SER A 26 -8.60 -8.01 -15.33
N LEU A 27 -8.64 -6.83 -14.70
CA LEU A 27 -8.11 -6.64 -13.35
C LEU A 27 -9.13 -6.86 -12.22
N ALA A 28 -10.44 -6.78 -12.50
CA ALA A 28 -11.47 -6.95 -11.49
C ALA A 28 -11.57 -8.39 -10.93
N LEU A 29 -11.02 -9.40 -11.62
CA LEU A 29 -11.09 -10.81 -11.19
C LEU A 29 -9.95 -11.20 -10.23
N VAL A 30 -8.81 -10.52 -10.25
CA VAL A 30 -7.66 -10.86 -9.41
C VAL A 30 -7.76 -10.20 -8.04
N SER A 31 -8.23 -8.94 -7.97
CA SER A 31 -8.45 -8.24 -6.71
C SER A 31 -9.62 -8.82 -5.90
N ALA A 32 -10.64 -9.38 -6.56
CA ALA A 32 -11.78 -10.03 -5.88
C ALA A 32 -11.43 -11.38 -5.26
N LEU A 33 -10.42 -12.10 -5.78
CA LEU A 33 -10.05 -13.43 -5.27
C LEU A 33 -9.17 -13.38 -4.02
N VAL A 34 -8.45 -12.27 -3.80
CA VAL A 34 -7.55 -12.11 -2.64
C VAL A 34 -8.28 -11.57 -1.40
N ILE A 35 -9.43 -10.90 -1.59
CA ILE A 35 -10.14 -10.18 -0.51
C ILE A 35 -11.24 -11.01 0.17
N CYS A 36 -11.70 -12.12 -0.43
CA CYS A 36 -12.93 -12.82 0.02
C CYS A 36 -12.77 -14.20 0.65
N THR A 37 -11.59 -14.63 1.10
CA THR A 37 -11.49 -15.92 1.81
C THR A 37 -10.89 -15.78 3.21
N PRO A 38 -11.56 -16.29 4.26
CA PRO A 38 -10.96 -16.34 5.61
C PRO A 38 -9.83 -17.37 5.74
N ALA A 39 -9.35 -17.93 4.63
CA ALA A 39 -8.31 -18.96 4.55
C ALA A 39 -6.99 -18.44 3.96
N ALA A 40 -6.71 -17.13 4.05
CA ALA A 40 -5.47 -16.53 3.53
C ALA A 40 -4.19 -17.06 4.22
N ASP A 41 -4.31 -17.62 5.44
CA ASP A 41 -3.16 -18.15 6.21
C ASP A 41 -2.58 -19.44 5.66
N THR A 42 -3.31 -20.20 4.84
CA THR A 42 -2.83 -21.46 4.25
C THR A 42 -2.23 -21.32 2.85
N LEU A 43 -2.42 -20.17 2.18
CA LEU A 43 -1.90 -19.92 0.83
C LEU A 43 -0.54 -19.17 0.81
N GLY A 44 -0.14 -18.60 1.94
CA GLY A 44 1.07 -17.77 2.04
C GLY A 44 2.40 -18.53 2.11
N SER A 45 2.40 -19.85 2.34
CA SER A 45 3.65 -20.63 2.51
C SER A 45 4.06 -21.47 1.29
N SER A 46 3.24 -21.55 0.27
CA SER A 46 3.57 -22.30 -0.94
C SER A 46 3.58 -21.34 -2.14
N GLY A 47 4.67 -21.25 -2.89
CA GLY A 47 4.89 -20.41 -4.06
C GLY A 47 3.79 -20.33 -5.14
N ILE A 48 2.53 -20.39 -4.72
CA ILE A 48 1.31 -20.40 -5.55
C ILE A 48 0.91 -18.97 -5.95
N LEU A 49 1.09 -17.98 -5.07
CA LEU A 49 0.72 -16.57 -5.36
C LEU A 49 1.52 -15.98 -6.53
N PRO A 50 2.85 -16.16 -6.62
CA PRO A 50 3.60 -15.72 -7.78
C PRO A 50 3.14 -16.35 -9.09
N GLN A 51 2.77 -17.64 -9.03
CA GLN A 51 2.26 -18.36 -10.20
C GLN A 51 0.86 -17.89 -10.60
N ILE A 52 0.03 -17.45 -9.64
CA ILE A 52 -1.32 -16.92 -9.91
C ILE A 52 -1.23 -15.53 -10.54
N VAL A 53 -0.37 -14.64 -10.04
CA VAL A 53 -0.16 -13.29 -10.62
C VAL A 53 0.44 -13.41 -12.02
N GLN A 54 1.40 -14.31 -12.23
CA GLN A 54 1.94 -14.63 -13.57
C GLN A 54 0.88 -15.22 -14.48
N LYS A 55 0.07 -16.15 -13.97
CA LYS A 55 -1.00 -16.78 -14.74
C LYS A 55 -2.09 -15.77 -15.10
N ALA A 56 -2.31 -14.75 -14.26
CA ALA A 56 -3.22 -13.65 -14.55
C ALA A 56 -2.63 -12.67 -15.58
N LYS A 57 -1.35 -12.33 -15.50
CA LYS A 57 -0.63 -11.59 -16.56
C LYS A 57 -0.60 -12.40 -17.88
N ALA A 58 -0.42 -13.72 -17.82
CA ALA A 58 -0.49 -14.62 -18.97
C ALA A 58 -1.94 -14.89 -19.44
N ALA A 59 -2.93 -14.95 -18.54
CA ALA A 59 -4.34 -15.19 -18.86
C ALA A 59 -5.03 -13.95 -19.47
N SER A 60 -4.45 -12.76 -19.36
CA SER A 60 -4.89 -11.59 -20.13
C SER A 60 -4.65 -11.72 -21.65
N GLY A 61 -4.10 -12.88 -22.07
CA GLY A 61 -4.06 -13.32 -23.46
C GLY A 61 -2.98 -12.65 -24.32
N GLN A 62 -2.06 -11.88 -23.72
CA GLN A 62 -1.16 -11.04 -24.51
C GLN A 62 0.32 -11.42 -24.44
N ILE A 63 0.82 -12.01 -23.35
CA ILE A 63 2.25 -12.34 -23.21
C ILE A 63 2.42 -13.76 -22.69
N ASN A 64 3.16 -14.63 -23.43
CA ASN A 64 3.50 -15.98 -23.02
C ASN A 64 5.03 -16.17 -22.91
N ASP A 65 5.45 -17.20 -22.20
CA ASP A 65 6.84 -17.50 -21.92
C ASP A 65 7.72 -17.65 -23.17
N ASN A 66 7.16 -18.15 -24.27
CA ASN A 66 7.89 -18.37 -25.52
C ASN A 66 7.86 -17.16 -26.46
N GLN A 67 7.17 -16.08 -26.07
CA GLN A 67 7.13 -14.86 -26.86
C GLN A 67 8.51 -14.21 -26.86
N LYS A 68 9.00 -13.84 -28.06
CA LYS A 68 10.26 -13.10 -28.21
C LYS A 68 10.14 -11.72 -27.58
N LEU A 69 11.20 -11.28 -26.92
CA LEU A 69 11.28 -9.92 -26.39
C LEU A 69 11.24 -8.91 -27.55
N ASN A 70 10.32 -7.99 -27.46
CA ASN A 70 10.13 -6.91 -28.42
C ASN A 70 9.64 -5.64 -27.73
N SER A 71 9.42 -4.57 -28.47
CA SER A 71 8.94 -3.28 -27.96
C SER A 71 7.51 -3.30 -27.35
N ASP A 72 6.71 -4.33 -27.64
CA ASP A 72 5.39 -4.48 -27.05
C ASP A 72 5.46 -5.03 -25.61
N ILE A 73 6.58 -5.69 -25.26
CA ILE A 73 6.84 -6.28 -23.93
C ILE A 73 7.73 -5.37 -23.11
N ILE A 74 8.82 -4.88 -23.70
CA ILE A 74 9.80 -3.98 -23.11
C ILE A 74 9.77 -2.69 -23.94
N ALA A 75 9.11 -1.66 -23.42
CA ALA A 75 8.83 -0.45 -24.17
C ALA A 75 10.11 0.37 -24.47
N ASP A 76 11.05 0.41 -23.54
CA ASP A 76 12.29 1.14 -23.68
C ASP A 76 13.31 0.36 -24.51
N ALA A 77 13.81 0.96 -25.60
CA ALA A 77 14.74 0.30 -26.52
C ALA A 77 16.09 -0.02 -25.89
N ALA A 78 16.59 0.83 -24.99
CA ALA A 78 17.85 0.59 -24.28
C ALA A 78 17.70 -0.55 -23.27
N LEU A 79 16.57 -0.61 -22.55
CA LEU A 79 16.23 -1.71 -21.65
C LEU A 79 16.08 -3.02 -22.42
N LEU A 80 15.39 -3.01 -23.56
CA LEU A 80 15.21 -4.19 -24.41
C LEU A 80 16.57 -4.75 -24.89
N ALA A 81 17.45 -3.88 -25.39
CA ALA A 81 18.79 -4.26 -25.81
C ALA A 81 19.62 -4.84 -24.65
N TYR A 82 19.59 -4.17 -23.49
CA TYR A 82 20.26 -4.63 -22.28
C TYR A 82 19.78 -6.02 -21.84
N LEU A 83 18.47 -6.26 -21.77
CA LEU A 83 17.90 -7.53 -21.35
C LEU A 83 18.21 -8.67 -22.35
N ARG A 84 18.16 -8.39 -23.66
CA ARG A 84 18.55 -9.34 -24.70
C ARG A 84 20.02 -9.76 -24.57
N ASP A 85 20.91 -8.80 -24.32
CA ASP A 85 22.33 -9.08 -24.06
C ASP A 85 22.52 -9.94 -22.81
N LYS A 86 21.90 -9.56 -21.69
CA LYS A 86 21.98 -10.28 -20.40
C LYS A 86 21.46 -11.72 -20.48
N THR A 87 20.48 -12.01 -21.32
CA THR A 87 20.03 -13.39 -21.54
C THR A 87 21.03 -14.23 -22.31
N GLY A 88 22.01 -13.61 -23.00
CA GLY A 88 22.95 -14.24 -23.90
C GLY A 88 22.34 -14.78 -25.21
N LYS A 89 21.08 -14.41 -25.51
CA LYS A 89 20.32 -14.89 -26.67
C LYS A 89 20.03 -13.82 -27.73
N GLY A 90 20.37 -12.56 -27.45
CA GLY A 90 20.11 -11.44 -28.37
C GLY A 90 18.66 -11.39 -28.84
N ASP A 91 18.44 -11.28 -30.14
CA ASP A 91 17.08 -11.19 -30.74
C ASP A 91 16.26 -12.49 -30.62
N ALA A 92 16.88 -13.61 -30.23
CA ALA A 92 16.18 -14.86 -29.95
C ALA A 92 15.65 -14.95 -28.50
N ALA A 93 15.96 -13.97 -27.64
CA ALA A 93 15.53 -13.95 -26.26
C ALA A 93 14.00 -13.93 -26.14
N THR A 94 13.48 -14.67 -25.19
CA THR A 94 12.05 -14.79 -24.88
C THR A 94 11.74 -14.31 -23.46
N VAL A 95 10.47 -14.14 -23.13
CA VAL A 95 10.01 -13.82 -21.77
C VAL A 95 10.50 -14.83 -20.75
N LYS A 96 10.52 -16.12 -21.11
CA LYS A 96 11.06 -17.19 -20.26
C LYS A 96 12.54 -16.99 -19.90
N ASP A 97 13.32 -16.44 -20.83
CA ASP A 97 14.75 -16.23 -20.63
C ASP A 97 15.05 -15.12 -19.61
N LEU A 98 14.09 -14.21 -19.36
CA LEU A 98 14.19 -13.20 -18.29
C LEU A 98 14.23 -13.82 -16.89
N ARG A 99 13.90 -15.09 -16.74
CA ARG A 99 13.99 -15.84 -15.46
C ARG A 99 15.32 -16.55 -15.26
N SER A 100 16.30 -16.29 -16.11
CA SER A 100 17.62 -16.92 -16.02
C SER A 100 18.41 -16.42 -14.80
N ALA A 101 19.38 -17.22 -14.35
CA ALA A 101 20.26 -16.86 -13.25
C ALA A 101 21.13 -15.61 -13.53
N ASN A 102 21.35 -15.29 -14.80
CA ASN A 102 22.11 -14.10 -15.21
C ASN A 102 21.39 -12.79 -14.88
N LEU A 103 20.08 -12.85 -14.60
CA LEU A 103 19.24 -11.70 -14.25
C LEU A 103 18.95 -11.58 -12.74
N ARG A 104 19.73 -12.27 -11.89
CA ARG A 104 19.59 -12.10 -10.43
C ARG A 104 19.99 -10.72 -9.96
N ASN A 105 21.06 -10.17 -10.49
CA ASN A 105 21.58 -8.85 -10.14
C ASN A 105 21.50 -7.96 -11.39
N ILE A 106 20.57 -7.02 -11.37
CA ILE A 106 20.32 -6.11 -12.48
C ILE A 106 20.80 -4.72 -12.09
N THR A 107 21.66 -4.12 -12.94
CA THR A 107 21.98 -2.69 -12.90
C THR A 107 21.48 -2.10 -14.21
N VAL A 108 20.42 -1.28 -14.13
CA VAL A 108 19.77 -0.72 -15.33
C VAL A 108 20.63 0.41 -15.90
N PRO A 109 20.89 0.42 -17.23
CA PRO A 109 21.73 1.45 -17.87
C PRO A 109 21.14 2.87 -17.76
N ALA A 110 22.02 3.85 -17.87
CA ALA A 110 21.70 5.29 -17.75
C ALA A 110 20.77 5.83 -18.86
N GLU A 111 20.71 5.15 -19.98
CA GLU A 111 19.88 5.53 -21.13
C GLU A 111 18.41 5.13 -20.99
N VAL A 112 18.10 4.27 -20.00
CA VAL A 112 16.75 3.75 -19.77
C VAL A 112 15.90 4.82 -19.08
N HIS A 113 14.69 5.04 -19.61
CA HIS A 113 13.71 6.00 -19.10
C HIS A 113 12.39 5.33 -18.68
N ASP A 114 12.10 4.15 -19.23
CA ASP A 114 10.88 3.39 -18.95
C ASP A 114 11.24 1.96 -18.55
N LEU A 115 10.73 1.51 -17.41
CA LEU A 115 11.01 0.19 -16.84
C LEU A 115 9.98 -0.87 -17.25
N THR A 116 8.95 -0.49 -18.03
CA THR A 116 7.86 -1.38 -18.42
C THR A 116 8.37 -2.71 -18.97
N GLY A 117 7.97 -3.78 -18.28
CA GLY A 117 8.31 -5.17 -18.62
C GLY A 117 9.54 -5.73 -17.88
N LEU A 118 10.31 -4.92 -17.16
CA LEU A 118 11.42 -5.43 -16.35
C LEU A 118 10.94 -6.41 -15.26
N GLY A 119 9.73 -6.24 -14.76
CA GLY A 119 9.12 -7.13 -13.77
C GLY A 119 8.90 -8.58 -14.24
N TYR A 120 9.08 -8.91 -15.53
CA TYR A 120 9.13 -10.31 -15.98
C TYR A 120 10.41 -11.04 -15.58
N ALA A 121 11.45 -10.31 -15.13
CA ALA A 121 12.69 -10.88 -14.62
C ALA A 121 12.55 -11.39 -13.16
N LEU A 122 11.70 -12.38 -12.94
CA LEU A 122 11.27 -12.86 -11.62
C LEU A 122 12.36 -13.52 -10.77
N SER A 123 13.49 -13.89 -11.35
CA SER A 123 14.67 -14.39 -10.63
C SER A 123 15.53 -13.26 -10.03
N MET A 124 15.17 -12.01 -10.31
CA MET A 124 15.87 -10.82 -9.84
C MET A 124 15.86 -10.75 -8.31
N THR A 125 17.06 -10.68 -7.73
CA THR A 125 17.25 -10.55 -6.27
C THR A 125 17.66 -9.13 -5.88
N THR A 126 18.49 -8.48 -6.71
CA THR A 126 18.87 -7.09 -6.52
C THR A 126 18.60 -6.28 -7.79
N LEU A 127 18.05 -5.10 -7.60
CA LEU A 127 17.74 -4.16 -8.67
C LEU A 127 18.39 -2.81 -8.38
N ASP A 128 19.36 -2.44 -9.19
CA ASP A 128 20.00 -1.12 -9.12
C ASP A 128 19.50 -0.26 -10.28
N LEU A 129 18.68 0.74 -9.96
CA LEU A 129 18.16 1.74 -10.88
C LEU A 129 18.86 3.09 -10.74
N SER A 130 19.92 3.18 -9.91
CA SER A 130 20.52 4.47 -9.52
C SER A 130 21.06 5.29 -10.70
N LEU A 131 21.35 4.65 -11.83
CA LEU A 131 21.85 5.31 -13.03
C LEU A 131 20.76 5.68 -14.03
N CYS A 132 19.62 4.98 -14.04
CA CYS A 132 18.59 5.19 -15.05
C CYS A 132 17.84 6.51 -14.85
N LYS A 133 17.10 6.94 -15.88
CA LYS A 133 16.34 8.19 -15.90
C LYS A 133 14.85 8.00 -15.70
N ALA A 134 14.42 6.84 -15.21
CA ALA A 134 13.03 6.64 -14.83
C ALA A 134 12.60 7.67 -13.78
N VAL A 135 11.39 8.17 -13.89
CA VAL A 135 10.81 9.17 -12.98
C VAL A 135 9.72 8.57 -12.09
N GLU A 136 9.26 7.38 -12.43
CA GLU A 136 8.23 6.65 -11.72
C GLU A 136 8.44 5.13 -11.83
N ILE A 137 7.87 4.40 -10.87
CA ILE A 137 7.68 2.95 -10.96
C ILE A 137 6.20 2.73 -11.28
N ASN A 138 5.94 2.11 -12.43
CA ASN A 138 4.58 1.97 -12.98
C ASN A 138 3.70 1.02 -12.16
N GLU A 139 2.38 1.11 -12.40
CA GLU A 139 1.40 0.17 -11.85
C GLU A 139 1.79 -1.28 -12.18
N ASP A 140 1.76 -2.15 -11.15
CA ASP A 140 2.08 -3.59 -11.24
C ASP A 140 3.49 -3.92 -11.76
N GLU A 141 4.43 -2.98 -11.87
CA GLU A 141 5.73 -3.21 -12.54
C GLU A 141 6.50 -4.38 -11.93
N PHE A 142 6.68 -4.39 -10.61
CA PHE A 142 7.38 -5.46 -9.89
C PHE A 142 6.44 -6.32 -9.05
N ASN A 143 5.13 -6.29 -9.33
CA ASN A 143 4.13 -7.07 -8.60
C ASN A 143 4.47 -8.57 -8.64
N GLY A 144 4.62 -9.17 -7.46
CA GLY A 144 4.95 -10.59 -7.32
C GLY A 144 6.41 -10.96 -7.61
N CYS A 145 7.35 -10.01 -7.65
CA CYS A 145 8.78 -10.28 -7.71
C CYS A 145 9.30 -10.81 -6.36
N THR A 146 8.88 -12.03 -6.00
CA THR A 146 9.11 -12.62 -4.67
C THR A 146 10.57 -12.90 -4.33
N ALA A 147 11.46 -12.94 -5.32
CA ALA A 147 12.90 -13.12 -5.10
C ALA A 147 13.63 -11.80 -4.81
N LEU A 148 13.00 -10.66 -5.11
CA LEU A 148 13.61 -9.34 -4.98
C LEU A 148 13.82 -8.99 -3.50
N THR A 149 15.08 -8.72 -3.12
CA THR A 149 15.48 -8.41 -1.74
C THR A 149 15.88 -6.96 -1.55
N GLN A 150 16.43 -6.33 -2.58
CA GLN A 150 16.93 -4.96 -2.52
C GLN A 150 16.67 -4.19 -3.80
N VAL A 151 16.22 -2.94 -3.63
CA VAL A 151 16.03 -1.98 -4.74
C VAL A 151 16.78 -0.69 -4.41
N LYS A 152 17.56 -0.19 -5.37
CA LYS A 152 18.11 1.18 -5.33
C LYS A 152 17.37 2.01 -6.36
N LEU A 153 16.61 2.99 -5.90
CA LEU A 153 15.91 3.92 -6.77
C LEU A 153 16.85 5.04 -7.27
N PRO A 154 16.64 5.58 -8.48
CA PRO A 154 17.30 6.80 -8.89
C PRO A 154 16.68 8.01 -8.19
N ALA A 155 17.44 9.08 -8.03
CA ALA A 155 16.95 10.32 -7.41
C ALA A 155 15.79 10.98 -8.19
N SER A 156 15.58 10.59 -9.44
CA SER A 156 14.48 11.05 -10.30
C SER A 156 13.14 10.42 -9.99
N VAL A 157 13.09 9.24 -9.33
CA VAL A 157 11.84 8.56 -9.00
C VAL A 157 11.18 9.23 -7.81
N THR A 158 10.07 9.90 -8.08
CA THR A 158 9.23 10.55 -7.07
C THR A 158 7.86 9.91 -6.91
N ARG A 159 7.55 8.89 -7.75
CA ARG A 159 6.26 8.23 -7.80
C ARG A 159 6.43 6.70 -7.85
N ILE A 160 5.70 6.01 -6.98
CA ILE A 160 5.56 4.55 -6.98
C ILE A 160 4.07 4.26 -7.10
N ASP A 161 3.65 3.73 -8.24
CA ASP A 161 2.24 3.55 -8.55
C ASP A 161 1.62 2.32 -7.87
N LYS A 162 0.33 2.13 -8.10
CA LYS A 162 -0.48 1.06 -7.53
C LYS A 162 0.15 -0.30 -7.74
N ASN A 163 0.20 -1.11 -6.67
CA ASN A 163 0.76 -2.47 -6.66
C ASN A 163 2.21 -2.59 -7.16
N ALA A 164 2.96 -1.50 -7.30
CA ALA A 164 4.28 -1.53 -7.97
C ALA A 164 5.22 -2.59 -7.39
N PHE A 165 5.24 -2.79 -6.07
CA PHE A 165 5.99 -3.83 -5.37
C PHE A 165 5.09 -4.78 -4.58
N ASN A 166 3.80 -4.85 -4.89
CA ASN A 166 2.88 -5.73 -4.17
C ASN A 166 3.34 -7.18 -4.24
N GLY A 167 3.37 -7.88 -3.10
CA GLY A 167 3.79 -9.28 -3.05
C GLY A 167 5.29 -9.52 -3.26
N CYS A 168 6.15 -8.50 -3.19
CA CYS A 168 7.60 -8.67 -3.14
C CYS A 168 7.99 -9.18 -1.74
N THR A 169 7.65 -10.42 -1.44
CA THR A 169 7.73 -11.02 -0.09
C THR A 169 9.13 -11.10 0.49
N SER A 170 10.17 -11.03 -0.34
CA SER A 170 11.56 -11.00 0.10
C SER A 170 12.17 -9.60 0.16
N LEU A 171 11.44 -8.55 -0.23
CA LEU A 171 11.98 -7.19 -0.26
C LEU A 171 12.26 -6.71 1.17
N GLU A 172 13.53 -6.43 1.44
CA GLU A 172 14.04 -6.00 2.75
C GLU A 172 14.35 -4.50 2.76
N THR A 173 15.02 -4.00 1.70
CA THR A 173 15.51 -2.62 1.68
C THR A 173 15.20 -1.89 0.38
N ILE A 174 14.67 -0.68 0.55
CA ILE A 174 14.45 0.31 -0.50
C ILE A 174 14.49 1.70 0.14
N ASP A 175 15.22 2.65 -0.48
CA ASP A 175 15.23 4.04 -0.01
C ASP A 175 14.06 4.82 -0.63
N LEU A 176 13.14 5.30 0.22
CA LEU A 176 11.95 6.03 -0.16
C LEU A 176 12.08 7.55 0.04
N SER A 177 13.30 8.04 0.34
CA SER A 177 13.55 9.44 0.71
C SER A 177 13.24 10.46 -0.40
N GLN A 178 13.11 10.03 -1.64
CA GLN A 178 12.75 10.89 -2.78
C GLN A 178 11.27 10.79 -3.19
N VAL A 179 10.54 9.79 -2.67
CA VAL A 179 9.18 9.49 -3.13
C VAL A 179 8.17 10.44 -2.49
N ASP A 180 7.33 11.06 -3.34
CA ASP A 180 6.24 11.97 -2.95
C ASP A 180 4.85 11.35 -3.13
N TYR A 181 4.74 10.31 -3.97
CA TYR A 181 3.48 9.66 -4.32
C TYR A 181 3.59 8.15 -4.12
N PHE A 182 2.64 7.59 -3.36
CA PHE A 182 2.48 6.16 -3.14
C PHE A 182 1.08 5.75 -3.59
N GLY A 183 0.98 4.88 -4.59
CA GLY A 183 -0.28 4.30 -5.05
C GLY A 183 -0.81 3.22 -4.10
N ASP A 184 -2.06 2.80 -4.33
CA ASP A 184 -2.70 1.75 -3.53
C ASP A 184 -1.86 0.47 -3.51
N SER A 185 -1.67 -0.12 -2.34
CA SER A 185 -0.93 -1.37 -2.14
C SER A 185 0.48 -1.36 -2.74
N ALA A 186 1.13 -0.20 -2.86
CA ALA A 186 2.44 -0.07 -3.51
C ALA A 186 3.49 -1.06 -2.94
N PHE A 187 3.44 -1.34 -1.64
CA PHE A 187 4.25 -2.32 -0.92
C PHE A 187 3.41 -3.38 -0.20
N GLY A 188 2.17 -3.58 -0.63
CA GLY A 188 1.28 -4.58 -0.02
C GLY A 188 1.93 -5.97 -0.03
N GLY A 189 1.94 -6.68 1.12
CA GLY A 189 2.53 -8.01 1.22
C GLY A 189 4.05 -8.09 1.15
N CYS A 190 4.79 -6.97 1.24
CA CYS A 190 6.25 -6.97 1.40
C CYS A 190 6.63 -7.42 2.82
N SER A 191 6.43 -8.71 3.11
CA SER A 191 6.47 -9.25 4.47
C SER A 191 7.83 -9.14 5.19
N LYS A 192 8.91 -8.87 4.45
CA LYS A 192 10.26 -8.67 4.99
C LYS A 192 10.74 -7.21 4.95
N LEU A 193 9.90 -6.27 4.51
CA LEU A 193 10.26 -4.86 4.43
C LEU A 193 10.59 -4.31 5.82
N THR A 194 11.77 -3.69 5.97
CA THR A 194 12.31 -3.29 7.28
C THR A 194 11.89 -1.88 7.70
N ASN A 195 12.07 -1.59 8.99
CA ASN A 195 11.89 -0.24 9.56
C ASN A 195 12.74 0.82 8.86
N GLU A 196 13.95 0.46 8.39
CA GLU A 196 14.84 1.36 7.67
C GLU A 196 14.16 1.90 6.40
N SER A 197 13.53 1.00 5.62
CA SER A 197 12.83 1.38 4.40
C SER A 197 11.64 2.30 4.68
N VAL A 198 10.76 1.93 5.60
CA VAL A 198 9.58 2.74 5.94
C VAL A 198 10.01 4.05 6.62
N GLY A 199 11.04 4.00 7.46
CA GLY A 199 11.62 5.17 8.14
C GLY A 199 12.33 6.16 7.21
N SER A 200 12.76 5.71 6.02
CA SER A 200 13.43 6.56 5.03
C SER A 200 12.48 7.53 4.33
N MET A 201 11.15 7.30 4.38
CA MET A 201 10.16 8.20 3.78
C MET A 201 10.35 9.64 4.26
N LYS A 202 10.05 10.60 3.37
CA LYS A 202 9.95 12.01 3.75
C LYS A 202 8.93 12.19 4.87
N SER A 203 9.15 13.19 5.73
CA SER A 203 8.14 13.61 6.71
C SER A 203 6.89 14.23 6.07
N THR A 204 6.98 14.64 4.79
CA THR A 204 5.85 15.19 4.01
C THR A 204 5.83 14.54 2.64
N VAL A 205 4.67 14.03 2.23
CA VAL A 205 4.39 13.44 0.93
C VAL A 205 3.17 14.10 0.29
N LYS A 206 3.03 14.01 -1.02
CA LYS A 206 1.88 14.58 -1.73
C LYS A 206 0.66 13.68 -1.60
N GLU A 207 0.84 12.40 -1.85
CA GLU A 207 -0.26 11.43 -1.84
C GLU A 207 0.19 10.10 -1.26
N MET A 208 -0.73 9.43 -0.56
CA MET A 208 -0.55 8.09 -0.06
C MET A 208 -1.88 7.33 -0.20
N GLY A 209 -1.84 6.29 -0.99
CA GLY A 209 -2.99 5.43 -1.29
C GLY A 209 -3.39 4.52 -0.14
N THR A 210 -4.38 3.68 -0.41
CA THR A 210 -4.88 2.67 0.51
C THR A 210 -3.92 1.48 0.60
N ALA A 211 -3.77 0.89 1.78
CA ALA A 211 -3.03 -0.38 2.01
C ALA A 211 -1.55 -0.34 1.58
N VAL A 212 -0.91 0.84 1.59
CA VAL A 212 0.45 1.01 1.04
C VAL A 212 1.45 0.02 1.64
N PHE A 213 1.42 -0.21 2.95
CA PHE A 213 2.29 -1.15 3.67
C PHE A 213 1.53 -2.33 4.30
N SER A 214 0.32 -2.62 3.80
CA SER A 214 -0.46 -3.75 4.33
C SER A 214 0.31 -5.06 4.21
N GLY A 215 0.37 -5.85 5.30
CA GLY A 215 1.09 -7.13 5.31
C GLY A 215 2.61 -7.04 5.39
N CYS A 216 3.18 -5.89 5.73
CA CYS A 216 4.61 -5.73 6.03
C CYS A 216 4.87 -6.22 7.46
N LYS A 217 5.07 -7.52 7.63
CA LYS A 217 4.98 -8.23 8.91
C LYS A 217 6.08 -7.95 9.92
N VAL A 218 7.29 -7.53 9.46
CA VAL A 218 8.46 -7.35 10.34
C VAL A 218 8.70 -5.90 10.77
N ILE A 219 7.88 -4.95 10.28
CA ILE A 219 7.96 -3.56 10.72
C ILE A 219 7.52 -3.49 12.19
N THR A 220 8.36 -2.94 13.06
CA THR A 220 8.06 -2.74 14.50
C THR A 220 7.78 -1.29 14.84
N GLU A 221 8.30 -0.36 14.04
CA GLU A 221 8.06 1.08 14.18
C GLU A 221 7.82 1.70 12.80
N ALA A 222 6.84 2.59 12.71
CA ALA A 222 6.52 3.29 11.47
C ALA A 222 6.24 4.77 11.69
N LYS A 223 6.56 5.58 10.68
CA LYS A 223 6.18 6.99 10.61
C LYS A 223 4.99 7.16 9.67
N VAL A 224 3.99 7.90 10.11
CA VAL A 224 2.91 8.40 9.24
C VAL A 224 3.31 9.80 8.78
N PRO A 225 3.60 10.01 7.48
CA PRO A 225 4.02 11.31 6.97
C PRO A 225 2.86 12.31 6.97
N ILE A 226 3.19 13.59 6.83
CA ILE A 226 2.22 14.64 6.49
C ILE A 226 1.78 14.42 5.05
N ILE A 227 0.50 14.19 4.82
CA ILE A 227 -0.09 14.07 3.48
C ILE A 227 -0.69 15.42 3.10
N THR A 228 -0.33 15.95 1.92
CA THR A 228 -0.77 17.29 1.48
C THR A 228 -1.81 17.27 0.37
N GLY A 229 -2.05 16.13 -0.25
CA GLY A 229 -3.03 15.91 -1.31
C GLY A 229 -4.35 15.32 -0.82
N GLU A 230 -4.88 14.36 -1.53
CA GLU A 230 -6.07 13.61 -1.11
C GLU A 230 -5.80 12.92 0.24
N ASN A 231 -6.79 12.92 1.14
CA ASN A 231 -6.67 12.46 2.53
C ASN A 231 -5.65 13.27 3.37
N ALA A 232 -5.46 14.57 3.06
CA ALA A 232 -4.62 15.44 3.89
C ALA A 232 -5.02 15.34 5.36
N HIS A 233 -4.00 15.26 6.24
CA HIS A 233 -4.16 15.11 7.69
C HIS A 233 -4.87 13.82 8.15
N MET A 234 -4.89 12.77 7.33
CA MET A 234 -5.52 11.49 7.65
C MET A 234 -4.49 10.36 7.58
N VAL A 235 -4.64 9.32 8.41
CA VAL A 235 -3.97 8.04 8.19
C VAL A 235 -4.77 7.27 7.14
N PRO A 236 -4.18 6.90 6.00
CA PRO A 236 -4.89 6.19 4.93
C PRO A 236 -5.49 4.85 5.39
N ALA A 237 -6.59 4.47 4.73
CA ALA A 237 -7.23 3.19 5.00
C ALA A 237 -6.26 2.03 4.77
N GLN A 238 -6.29 1.04 5.69
CA GLN A 238 -5.49 -0.18 5.63
C GLN A 238 -3.96 0.05 5.54
N MET A 239 -3.46 1.26 5.82
CA MET A 239 -2.05 1.61 5.61
C MET A 239 -1.09 0.59 6.19
N PHE A 240 -1.34 0.13 7.42
CA PHE A 240 -0.54 -0.87 8.14
C PHE A 240 -1.38 -2.11 8.54
N ASN A 241 -2.43 -2.40 7.78
CA ASN A 241 -3.24 -3.60 8.03
C ASN A 241 -2.34 -4.85 7.99
N ASN A 242 -2.50 -5.75 8.96
CA ASN A 242 -1.73 -7.00 9.03
C ASN A 242 -0.20 -6.81 9.16
N CYS A 243 0.24 -5.68 9.75
CA CYS A 243 1.62 -5.46 10.19
C CYS A 243 1.78 -6.04 11.60
N GLU A 244 1.85 -7.36 11.72
CA GLU A 244 1.69 -8.14 12.95
C GLU A 244 2.68 -7.78 14.07
N MET A 245 3.85 -7.22 13.71
CA MET A 245 4.91 -6.81 14.66
C MET A 245 4.96 -5.30 14.89
N LEU A 246 4.04 -4.50 14.30
CA LEU A 246 4.04 -3.06 14.48
C LEU A 246 3.64 -2.70 15.92
N GLU A 247 4.55 -2.09 16.66
CA GLU A 247 4.39 -1.75 18.08
C GLU A 247 4.40 -0.24 18.34
N ASN A 248 4.95 0.57 17.42
CA ASN A 248 4.96 2.02 17.60
C ASN A 248 4.68 2.77 16.31
N VAL A 249 3.85 3.82 16.42
CA VAL A 249 3.49 4.70 15.31
C VAL A 249 3.82 6.14 15.67
N ILE A 250 4.65 6.79 14.84
CA ILE A 250 5.00 8.20 14.99
C ILE A 250 4.26 9.02 13.94
N PHE A 251 3.38 9.91 14.36
CA PHE A 251 2.72 10.85 13.48
C PHE A 251 3.65 12.04 13.23
N CYS A 252 4.01 12.29 11.96
CA CYS A 252 4.80 13.47 11.57
C CYS A 252 3.94 14.74 11.50
N ASP A 253 2.61 14.57 11.43
CA ASP A 253 1.64 15.65 11.33
C ASP A 253 1.02 15.96 12.70
N ASP A 254 1.25 17.18 13.19
CA ASP A 254 0.64 17.70 14.41
C ASP A 254 -0.82 18.13 14.23
N LYS A 255 -1.32 18.10 12.98
CA LYS A 255 -2.69 18.45 12.59
C LYS A 255 -3.52 17.25 12.14
N ILE A 256 -3.02 16.04 12.37
CA ILE A 256 -3.74 14.83 11.97
C ILE A 256 -5.14 14.80 12.62
N THR A 257 -6.18 14.62 11.80
CA THR A 257 -7.58 14.68 12.24
C THR A 257 -8.29 13.33 12.20
N GLY A 258 -7.74 12.36 11.48
CA GLY A 258 -8.43 11.08 11.37
C GLY A 258 -7.54 9.89 11.06
N ILE A 259 -8.07 8.74 11.42
CA ILE A 259 -7.52 7.41 11.09
C ILE A 259 -8.61 6.71 10.28
N LEU A 260 -8.31 6.36 9.02
CA LEU A 260 -9.29 5.73 8.15
C LEU A 260 -9.45 4.23 8.44
N ASP A 261 -10.40 3.59 7.72
CA ASP A 261 -10.82 2.20 7.97
C ASP A 261 -9.65 1.21 7.96
N GLN A 262 -9.61 0.36 8.98
CA GLN A 262 -8.64 -0.75 9.13
C GLN A 262 -7.16 -0.32 9.09
N ALA A 263 -6.84 0.97 9.31
CA ALA A 263 -5.49 1.49 9.16
C ALA A 263 -4.43 0.74 9.96
N PHE A 264 -4.79 0.22 11.14
CA PHE A 264 -3.95 -0.54 12.05
C PHE A 264 -4.58 -1.87 12.47
N ALA A 265 -5.42 -2.46 11.62
CA ALA A 265 -6.02 -3.75 11.92
C ALA A 265 -4.94 -4.86 11.92
N ALA A 266 -5.08 -5.84 12.81
CA ALA A 266 -4.17 -6.98 12.96
C ALA A 266 -2.70 -6.57 13.14
N THR A 267 -2.45 -5.54 13.95
CA THR A 267 -1.11 -5.06 14.33
C THR A 267 -0.65 -5.62 15.68
N GLY A 268 0.59 -5.30 16.06
CA GLY A 268 1.15 -5.56 17.38
C GLY A 268 0.49 -4.75 18.51
N ALA A 269 1.17 -4.68 19.66
CA ALA A 269 0.75 -3.91 20.83
C ALA A 269 1.11 -2.43 20.64
N LEU A 270 0.23 -1.68 19.98
CA LEU A 270 0.49 -0.32 19.53
C LEU A 270 0.70 0.67 20.70
N THR A 271 1.72 1.46 20.53
CA THR A 271 1.97 2.73 21.21
C THR A 271 2.12 3.85 20.19
N PHE A 272 2.03 5.09 20.61
CA PHE A 272 2.03 6.24 19.71
C PHE A 272 3.05 7.30 20.14
N GLY A 273 3.62 7.99 19.14
CA GLY A 273 4.56 9.07 19.38
C GLY A 273 5.96 8.62 19.77
N THR A 274 6.82 9.59 20.05
CA THR A 274 8.22 9.37 20.46
C THR A 274 8.33 8.94 21.92
N ASP A 275 7.33 9.23 22.75
CA ASP A 275 7.21 8.82 24.15
C ASP A 275 6.61 7.41 24.31
N LYS A 276 6.23 6.77 23.21
CA LYS A 276 5.62 5.44 23.17
C LYS A 276 4.44 5.31 24.15
N SER A 277 3.59 6.35 24.18
CA SER A 277 2.40 6.37 25.01
C SER A 277 1.22 5.65 24.35
N ASN A 278 0.17 5.41 25.13
CA ASN A 278 -1.11 4.91 24.60
C ASN A 278 -2.06 6.03 24.14
N LYS A 279 -1.56 7.27 23.97
CA LYS A 279 -2.34 8.46 23.67
C LYS A 279 -2.37 8.71 22.17
N LEU A 280 -3.57 8.86 21.60
CA LEU A 280 -3.72 9.42 20.28
C LEU A 280 -3.51 10.95 20.28
N PRO A 281 -3.07 11.55 19.14
CA PRO A 281 -2.96 13.00 19.01
C PRO A 281 -4.27 13.71 19.37
N SER A 282 -4.16 14.86 20.05
CA SER A 282 -5.31 15.65 20.51
C SER A 282 -6.14 16.25 19.37
N THR A 283 -5.62 16.26 18.16
CA THR A 283 -6.30 16.75 16.96
C THR A 283 -7.22 15.71 16.31
N ILE A 284 -7.16 14.43 16.71
CA ILE A 284 -7.97 13.36 16.15
C ILE A 284 -9.46 13.63 16.41
N GLU A 285 -10.23 13.65 15.35
CA GLU A 285 -11.68 13.88 15.31
C GLU A 285 -12.46 12.60 14.94
N SER A 286 -11.81 11.68 14.22
CA SER A 286 -12.45 10.44 13.75
C SER A 286 -11.51 9.26 13.68
N VAL A 287 -12.06 8.06 13.95
CA VAL A 287 -11.40 6.76 13.77
C VAL A 287 -12.36 5.86 13.01
N GLY A 288 -11.90 5.34 11.87
CA GLY A 288 -12.68 4.57 10.93
C GLY A 288 -13.05 3.16 11.41
N GLN A 289 -13.90 2.50 10.61
CA GLN A 289 -14.37 1.16 10.90
C GLN A 289 -13.22 0.17 11.00
N GLY A 290 -13.18 -0.61 12.08
CA GLY A 290 -12.17 -1.66 12.27
C GLY A 290 -10.72 -1.14 12.35
N ALA A 291 -10.50 0.15 12.61
CA ALA A 291 -9.16 0.76 12.53
C ALA A 291 -8.10 0.04 13.39
N PHE A 292 -8.50 -0.53 14.52
CA PHE A 292 -7.65 -1.32 15.43
C PHE A 292 -8.17 -2.75 15.63
N SER A 293 -9.03 -3.24 14.74
CA SER A 293 -9.58 -4.60 14.87
C SER A 293 -8.48 -5.66 14.84
N ALA A 294 -8.65 -6.71 15.64
CA ALA A 294 -7.69 -7.82 15.76
C ALA A 294 -6.25 -7.40 16.12
N SER A 295 -6.02 -6.14 16.55
CA SER A 295 -4.71 -5.68 17.01
C SER A 295 -4.41 -6.21 18.42
N LYS A 296 -3.13 -6.20 18.81
CA LYS A 296 -2.71 -6.56 20.18
C LYS A 296 -2.68 -5.34 21.12
N ILE A 297 -3.36 -4.25 20.76
CA ILE A 297 -3.47 -3.07 21.62
C ILE A 297 -4.18 -3.45 22.92
N THR A 298 -3.60 -3.07 24.07
CA THR A 298 -4.15 -3.40 25.39
C THR A 298 -4.77 -2.20 26.10
N SER A 299 -4.32 -0.99 25.77
CA SER A 299 -4.88 0.24 26.33
C SER A 299 -4.85 1.37 25.31
N ILE A 300 -5.81 2.29 25.40
CA ILE A 300 -5.83 3.50 24.58
C ILE A 300 -6.41 4.68 25.37
N ASP A 301 -5.71 5.82 25.30
CA ASP A 301 -6.17 7.07 25.91
C ASP A 301 -6.65 8.03 24.80
N LEU A 302 -7.96 8.24 24.74
CA LEU A 302 -8.66 9.14 23.83
C LEU A 302 -9.04 10.46 24.48
N LYS A 303 -8.71 10.67 25.79
CA LYS A 303 -9.20 11.79 26.61
C LYS A 303 -8.94 13.16 25.97
N GLN A 304 -7.78 13.32 25.36
CA GLN A 304 -7.37 14.60 24.75
C GLN A 304 -7.83 14.78 23.32
N THR A 305 -8.44 13.75 22.70
CA THR A 305 -8.90 13.82 21.32
C THR A 305 -10.16 14.68 21.20
N LYS A 306 -10.46 15.12 19.98
CA LYS A 306 -11.73 15.81 19.66
C LYS A 306 -12.83 14.83 19.23
N MET A 307 -12.61 13.55 19.41
CA MET A 307 -13.57 12.52 19.03
C MET A 307 -14.82 12.63 19.86
N THR A 308 -15.97 12.52 19.21
CA THR A 308 -17.27 12.50 19.86
C THR A 308 -18.01 11.17 19.65
N TRP A 309 -17.46 10.28 18.82
CA TRP A 309 -18.02 8.96 18.52
C TRP A 309 -16.91 7.98 18.08
N ILE A 310 -17.17 6.69 18.17
CA ILE A 310 -16.32 5.59 17.68
C ILE A 310 -17.07 4.84 16.58
N SER A 311 -16.38 4.53 15.49
CA SER A 311 -16.94 3.77 14.38
C SER A 311 -17.18 2.32 14.78
N LYS A 312 -18.06 1.66 14.03
CA LYS A 312 -18.37 0.24 14.22
C LYS A 312 -17.11 -0.63 14.09
N ASN A 313 -17.00 -1.63 14.96
CA ASN A 313 -15.90 -2.63 14.94
C ASN A 313 -14.49 -2.04 15.13
N THR A 314 -14.36 -0.79 15.57
CA THR A 314 -13.03 -0.12 15.66
C THR A 314 -12.01 -0.96 16.41
N PHE A 315 -12.40 -1.62 17.51
CA PHE A 315 -11.53 -2.48 18.33
C PHE A 315 -11.96 -3.96 18.32
N MET A 316 -12.79 -4.38 17.38
CA MET A 316 -13.31 -5.74 17.33
C MET A 316 -12.19 -6.79 17.37
N ASN A 317 -12.31 -7.78 18.28
CA ASN A 317 -11.32 -8.85 18.48
C ASN A 317 -9.90 -8.36 18.83
N SER A 318 -9.72 -7.11 19.29
CA SER A 318 -8.44 -6.65 19.83
C SER A 318 -8.24 -7.15 21.26
N GLN A 319 -7.02 -6.94 21.81
CA GLN A 319 -6.71 -7.27 23.21
C GLN A 319 -6.97 -6.08 24.16
N LEU A 320 -7.79 -5.12 23.73
CA LEU A 320 -8.07 -3.88 24.45
C LEU A 320 -8.78 -4.17 25.77
N ALA A 321 -8.12 -3.80 26.88
CA ALA A 321 -8.62 -3.96 28.25
C ALA A 321 -8.89 -2.61 28.96
N GLU A 322 -8.25 -1.53 28.50
CA GLU A 322 -8.38 -0.21 29.11
C GLU A 322 -8.64 0.87 28.06
N VAL A 323 -9.68 1.67 28.29
CA VAL A 323 -10.04 2.81 27.41
C VAL A 323 -10.26 4.03 28.27
N THR A 324 -9.58 5.14 27.98
CA THR A 324 -9.90 6.45 28.56
C THR A 324 -10.62 7.29 27.50
N LEU A 325 -11.85 7.68 27.76
CA LEU A 325 -12.70 8.41 26.82
C LEU A 325 -12.66 9.93 27.04
N PRO A 326 -12.95 10.75 26.03
CA PRO A 326 -13.20 12.17 26.17
C PRO A 326 -14.38 12.46 27.14
N ASP A 327 -14.35 13.62 27.78
CA ASP A 327 -15.42 14.00 28.72
C ASP A 327 -16.77 14.25 28.02
N VAL A 328 -16.75 14.66 26.75
CA VAL A 328 -17.92 14.85 25.91
C VAL A 328 -17.97 13.77 24.84
N TRP A 329 -19.04 13.02 24.82
CA TRP A 329 -19.22 11.89 23.91
C TRP A 329 -20.64 11.83 23.34
N HIS A 330 -20.75 11.61 22.03
CA HIS A 330 -22.03 11.48 21.35
C HIS A 330 -22.09 10.11 20.62
N LYS A 331 -23.20 9.43 20.70
CA LYS A 331 -23.48 8.24 19.89
C LYS A 331 -24.47 8.60 18.80
N TYR A 332 -24.11 8.28 17.55
CA TYR A 332 -25.05 8.32 16.44
C TYR A 332 -25.69 6.95 16.27
N GLU A 333 -27.02 6.90 16.23
CA GLU A 333 -27.74 5.69 15.84
C GLU A 333 -27.72 5.52 14.31
N ASN A 334 -28.00 4.29 13.83
CA ASN A 334 -28.00 3.96 12.39
C ASN A 334 -28.98 4.80 11.54
N ASP A 335 -29.91 5.54 12.18
CA ASP A 335 -30.88 6.43 11.54
C ASP A 335 -30.40 7.89 11.44
N GLY A 336 -29.17 8.18 11.89
CA GLY A 336 -28.58 9.52 11.87
C GLY A 336 -29.04 10.44 13.01
N THR A 337 -29.80 9.93 14.01
CA THR A 337 -30.19 10.73 15.17
C THR A 337 -29.07 10.76 16.21
N GLU A 338 -28.71 11.96 16.66
CA GLU A 338 -27.74 12.20 17.72
C GLU A 338 -28.38 11.98 19.10
N LYS A 339 -27.79 11.14 19.93
CA LYS A 339 -28.17 10.98 21.33
C LYS A 339 -27.03 11.38 22.26
N ASN A 340 -27.31 12.33 23.14
CA ASN A 340 -26.43 12.69 24.24
C ASN A 340 -26.55 11.67 25.36
N PHE A 341 -25.48 10.92 25.65
CA PHE A 341 -25.44 9.97 26.75
C PHE A 341 -24.64 10.52 27.93
N ILE A 342 -25.19 10.35 29.12
CA ILE A 342 -24.57 10.82 30.37
C ILE A 342 -23.76 9.71 31.04
N ASN A 343 -23.98 8.43 30.66
CA ASN A 343 -23.33 7.26 31.26
C ASN A 343 -22.48 6.50 30.22
N ILE A 344 -21.23 6.22 30.57
CA ILE A 344 -20.26 5.53 29.69
C ILE A 344 -20.74 4.12 29.32
N ALA A 345 -21.37 3.39 30.25
CA ALA A 345 -21.86 2.04 29.98
C ALA A 345 -22.97 1.96 28.92
N ASP A 346 -23.75 3.07 28.76
CA ASP A 346 -24.79 3.16 27.74
C ASP A 346 -24.29 3.69 26.39
N ARG A 347 -23.02 4.14 26.35
CA ARG A 347 -22.40 4.86 25.22
C ARG A 347 -21.74 3.96 24.19
N LEU A 348 -21.26 2.81 24.65
CA LEU A 348 -20.47 1.90 23.83
C LEU A 348 -21.37 0.74 23.42
N GLY A 349 -21.68 0.68 22.13
CA GLY A 349 -22.38 -0.49 21.59
C GLY A 349 -21.51 -1.73 21.70
N LYS A 350 -22.16 -2.90 21.83
CA LYS A 350 -21.43 -4.19 21.88
C LYS A 350 -20.56 -4.44 20.64
N ASP A 351 -20.88 -3.80 19.52
CA ASP A 351 -20.21 -4.03 18.24
C ASP A 351 -18.83 -3.37 18.13
N GLU A 352 -18.58 -2.22 18.84
CA GLU A 352 -17.30 -1.51 18.78
C GLU A 352 -16.18 -2.28 19.48
N PHE A 353 -16.52 -3.02 20.53
CA PHE A 353 -15.59 -3.76 21.39
C PHE A 353 -15.83 -5.29 21.33
N PHE A 354 -16.56 -5.78 20.34
CA PHE A 354 -16.88 -7.21 20.24
C PHE A 354 -15.60 -8.06 20.27
N GLY A 355 -15.59 -9.05 21.16
CA GLY A 355 -14.47 -9.96 21.33
C GLY A 355 -13.24 -9.35 22.01
N THR A 356 -13.33 -8.19 22.65
CA THR A 356 -12.26 -7.62 23.49
C THR A 356 -12.45 -8.00 24.95
N PRO A 357 -11.35 -8.07 25.77
CA PRO A 357 -11.46 -8.26 27.21
C PRO A 357 -12.25 -7.15 27.94
N TRP A 358 -12.40 -5.99 27.33
CA TRP A 358 -13.14 -4.86 27.90
C TRP A 358 -14.67 -5.03 27.84
N GLN A 359 -15.16 -5.97 27.02
CA GLN A 359 -16.58 -6.26 26.89
C GLN A 359 -17.15 -7.08 28.07
N ASP A 360 -16.27 -7.87 28.74
CA ASP A 360 -16.61 -8.74 29.87
C ASP A 360 -16.55 -7.98 31.19
#